data_7c13949baa3ef62a9ab5dac26e5096f1
#
_entry.id   7c13949baa3ef62a9ab5dac26e5096f1
#
_cell.length_a   1.000
_cell.length_b   1.000
_cell.length_c   1.000
_cell.angle_alpha   90.00
_cell.angle_beta   90.00
_cell.angle_gamma   90.00
#
_symmetry.space_group_name_H-M   'P 1'
#
loop_
_entity.id
_entity.type
_entity.pdbx_description
1 polymer ?
#
loop_
_entity_poly.entity_id
_entity_poly.type
_entity_poly.pdbx_seq_one_letter_code
_entity_poly.pdbx_strand_id
1 'polypeptide(L)'
;MIFLTYTVLLLGIGFVFFCFAAGFILFRFLCVRTAYEKYAQSRKKLYSTAKIETGITDKAETLTLFATCRRRFFLFPKRKIVLCADLYNHPDSTRAQKPHNIAVLVHALSDSDVQTKAFAKDYYKRGFSVLNVDLRAHGKSGGTYAGLGYVKTDAADLCLWLRCLVDRFGTDIRIVLHGISTGAAAVIQCAYGILAEDMDFNKEKNSVKLVVADSSFFRFSESVRHLLFLCMPKAFVQRLLFSCAAAAASCINFIINGFTFFANCPGTCLQRFSRTNDGTHKTGHCTLLLFHGKVDTFVPLKAAHSLYAFAPEPKKLIVTENAAHAESYFFAKDQYMDEILGAFESAAV
;
A
#
# COMPACT_ATOMS: atom_id res chain seq x y z
N MET A 1 29.60 -36.90 -27.42
CA MET A 1 28.20 -36.78 -26.99
C MET A 1 28.07 -36.61 -25.46
N ILE A 2 28.60 -37.52 -24.65
CA ILE A 2 28.53 -37.47 -23.18
C ILE A 2 29.11 -36.17 -22.58
N PHE A 3 30.28 -35.72 -23.01
CA PHE A 3 30.89 -34.47 -22.52
C PHE A 3 30.03 -33.23 -22.79
N LEU A 4 29.45 -33.12 -23.98
CA LEU A 4 28.55 -32.00 -24.35
C LEU A 4 27.29 -31.99 -23.45
N THR A 5 26.73 -33.18 -23.15
CA THR A 5 25.55 -33.32 -22.25
C THR A 5 25.89 -32.84 -20.84
N TYR A 6 27.05 -33.22 -20.27
CA TYR A 6 27.48 -32.75 -18.95
C TYR A 6 27.74 -31.26 -18.92
N THR A 7 28.35 -30.69 -19.98
CA THR A 7 28.58 -29.24 -20.08
C THR A 7 27.26 -28.47 -20.13
N VAL A 8 26.30 -28.90 -20.92
CA VAL A 8 24.95 -28.29 -20.98
C VAL A 8 24.22 -28.38 -19.64
N LEU A 9 24.33 -29.54 -18.95
CA LEU A 9 23.72 -29.72 -17.64
C LEU A 9 24.35 -28.80 -16.60
N LEU A 10 25.68 -28.68 -16.56
CA LEU A 10 26.39 -27.79 -15.61
C LEU A 10 26.06 -26.32 -15.88
N LEU A 11 25.98 -25.89 -17.14
CA LEU A 11 25.55 -24.54 -17.51
C LEU A 11 24.12 -24.28 -17.08
N GLY A 12 23.22 -25.26 -17.25
CA GLY A 12 21.82 -25.17 -16.80
C GLY A 12 21.71 -25.03 -15.27
N ILE A 13 22.46 -25.82 -14.54
CA ILE A 13 22.51 -25.73 -13.05
C ILE A 13 23.05 -24.38 -12.62
N GLY A 14 24.17 -23.91 -13.23
CA GLY A 14 24.75 -22.59 -12.95
C GLY A 14 23.78 -21.46 -13.22
N PHE A 15 23.01 -21.54 -14.32
CA PHE A 15 21.98 -20.58 -14.68
C PHE A 15 20.86 -20.53 -13.62
N VAL A 16 20.34 -21.68 -13.20
CA VAL A 16 19.31 -21.77 -12.16
C VAL A 16 19.82 -21.17 -10.86
N PHE A 17 21.05 -21.50 -10.46
CA PHE A 17 21.66 -20.95 -9.24
C PHE A 17 21.80 -19.42 -9.32
N PHE A 18 22.23 -18.88 -10.47
CA PHE A 18 22.30 -17.44 -10.70
C PHE A 18 20.94 -16.77 -10.58
N CYS A 19 19.89 -17.33 -11.19
CA CYS A 19 18.53 -16.80 -11.09
C CYS A 19 18.02 -16.77 -9.65
N PHE A 20 18.30 -17.81 -8.86
CA PHE A 20 17.94 -17.83 -7.45
C PHE A 20 18.74 -16.83 -6.60
N ALA A 21 20.03 -16.68 -6.84
CA ALA A 21 20.87 -15.70 -6.15
C ALA A 21 20.40 -14.26 -6.46
N ALA A 22 20.17 -13.93 -7.73
CA ALA A 22 19.64 -12.65 -8.14
C ALA A 22 18.22 -12.41 -7.61
N GLY A 23 17.38 -13.44 -7.61
CA GLY A 23 16.04 -13.40 -7.04
C GLY A 23 16.06 -13.19 -5.52
N PHE A 24 17.00 -13.78 -4.80
CA PHE A 24 17.19 -13.56 -3.38
C PHE A 24 17.62 -12.12 -3.06
N ILE A 25 18.52 -11.55 -3.87
CA ILE A 25 18.94 -10.14 -3.72
C ILE A 25 17.73 -9.22 -3.95
N LEU A 26 16.95 -9.45 -5.00
CA LEU A 26 15.74 -8.69 -5.30
C LEU A 26 14.70 -8.84 -4.19
N PHE A 27 14.47 -10.07 -3.69
CA PHE A 27 13.58 -10.32 -2.56
C PHE A 27 14.03 -9.55 -1.30
N ARG A 28 15.33 -9.60 -0.99
CA ARG A 28 15.87 -8.84 0.14
C ARG A 28 15.61 -7.34 -0.01
N PHE A 29 15.84 -6.79 -1.19
CA PHE A 29 15.61 -5.37 -1.45
C PHE A 29 14.15 -4.97 -1.30
N LEU A 30 13.21 -5.77 -1.81
CA LEU A 30 11.78 -5.46 -1.80
C LEU A 30 11.08 -5.79 -0.49
N CYS A 31 11.53 -6.83 0.22
CA CYS A 31 10.73 -7.42 1.28
C CYS A 31 11.39 -7.38 2.67
N VAL A 32 12.72 -7.23 2.77
CA VAL A 32 13.41 -7.34 4.06
C VAL A 32 13.65 -5.98 4.68
N ARG A 33 13.18 -5.79 5.91
CA ARG A 33 13.23 -4.54 6.69
C ARG A 33 14.57 -3.81 6.60
N THR A 34 15.68 -4.51 6.85
CA THR A 34 17.01 -3.89 6.91
C THR A 34 17.51 -3.32 5.58
N ALA A 35 16.98 -3.78 4.46
CA ALA A 35 17.39 -3.30 3.15
C ALA A 35 16.76 -1.94 2.83
N TYR A 36 15.48 -1.76 3.15
CA TYR A 36 14.79 -0.51 2.84
C TYR A 36 14.88 0.56 3.93
N GLU A 37 15.27 0.22 5.18
CA GLU A 37 15.56 1.23 6.21
C GLU A 37 16.70 2.17 5.79
N LYS A 38 17.74 1.66 5.12
CA LYS A 38 18.81 2.50 4.56
C LYS A 38 18.30 3.44 3.47
N TYR A 39 17.39 2.96 2.62
CA TYR A 39 16.78 3.79 1.58
C TYR A 39 15.85 4.85 2.19
N ALA A 40 15.05 4.52 3.18
CA ALA A 40 14.20 5.46 3.91
C ALA A 40 15.02 6.60 4.55
N GLN A 41 16.19 6.30 5.12
CA GLN A 41 17.08 7.32 5.68
C GLN A 41 17.58 8.31 4.62
N SER A 42 17.91 7.85 3.41
CA SER A 42 18.32 8.75 2.32
C SER A 42 17.18 9.65 1.84
N ARG A 43 15.94 9.13 1.80
CA ARG A 43 14.75 9.93 1.49
C ARG A 43 14.42 10.94 2.58
N LYS A 44 14.57 10.61 3.85
CA LYS A 44 14.43 11.58 4.97
C LYS A 44 15.28 12.83 4.75
N LYS A 45 16.52 12.64 4.31
CA LYS A 45 17.40 13.76 3.98
C LYS A 45 16.86 14.61 2.83
N LEU A 46 16.29 13.99 1.80
CA LEU A 46 15.70 14.69 0.67
C LEU A 46 14.50 15.56 1.10
N TYR A 47 13.58 15.02 1.90
CA TYR A 47 12.41 15.75 2.40
C TYR A 47 12.79 16.87 3.39
N SER A 48 13.81 16.67 4.23
CA SER A 48 14.31 17.73 5.12
C SER A 48 14.92 18.90 4.35
N THR A 49 15.54 18.61 3.20
CA THR A 49 16.10 19.65 2.32
C THR A 49 15.00 20.46 1.62
N ALA A 50 13.85 19.84 1.35
CA ALA A 50 12.70 20.50 0.72
C ALA A 50 11.89 21.40 1.68
N LYS A 51 12.35 21.62 2.95
CA LYS A 51 11.67 22.42 3.99
C LYS A 51 10.19 22.08 4.17
N ILE A 52 9.82 20.82 3.99
CA ILE A 52 8.45 20.36 4.23
C ILE A 52 8.23 20.44 5.74
N GLU A 53 7.35 21.36 6.15
CA GLU A 53 6.91 21.41 7.54
C GLU A 53 6.16 20.13 7.88
N THR A 54 6.87 19.19 8.49
CA THR A 54 6.30 17.94 8.94
C THR A 54 5.99 18.02 10.42
N GLY A 55 4.77 17.72 10.79
CA GLY A 55 4.39 17.49 12.17
C GLY A 55 3.18 18.28 12.65
N ILE A 56 2.38 17.58 13.41
CA ILE A 56 1.37 18.11 14.29
C ILE A 56 2.10 18.47 15.58
N THR A 57 1.81 19.64 16.15
CA THR A 57 2.47 20.13 17.39
C THR A 57 2.01 19.35 18.62
N ASP A 58 0.81 18.74 18.54
CA ASP A 58 0.25 17.97 19.64
C ASP A 58 0.93 16.60 19.76
N LYS A 59 1.02 16.13 20.99
CA LYS A 59 1.65 14.85 21.30
C LYS A 59 0.78 13.69 20.78
N ALA A 60 1.39 12.84 19.95
CA ALA A 60 0.74 11.61 19.52
C ALA A 60 0.62 10.60 20.66
N GLU A 61 -0.50 9.88 20.66
CA GLU A 61 -0.65 8.64 21.42
C GLU A 61 -0.20 7.48 20.53
N THR A 62 0.83 6.75 20.95
CA THR A 62 1.24 5.55 20.22
C THR A 62 0.35 4.37 20.62
N LEU A 63 -0.44 3.88 19.65
CA LEU A 63 -1.27 2.69 19.79
C LEU A 63 -0.51 1.43 19.38
N THR A 64 -0.84 0.30 20.00
CA THR A 64 -0.27 -1.00 19.66
C THR A 64 -1.35 -2.06 19.52
N LEU A 65 -1.22 -2.90 18.48
CA LEU A 65 -2.07 -4.07 18.25
C LEU A 65 -1.21 -5.30 18.01
N PHE A 66 -1.83 -6.48 18.13
CA PHE A 66 -1.17 -7.74 17.80
C PHE A 66 -1.77 -8.36 16.56
N ALA A 67 -0.95 -8.58 15.54
CA ALA A 67 -1.33 -9.32 14.36
C ALA A 67 -0.67 -10.70 14.34
N THR A 68 -1.33 -11.68 13.72
CA THR A 68 -0.78 -13.01 13.56
C THR A 68 -0.14 -13.13 12.18
N CYS A 69 1.15 -13.42 12.14
CA CYS A 69 1.83 -13.75 10.90
C CYS A 69 1.54 -15.22 10.56
N ARG A 70 0.61 -15.47 9.62
CA ARG A 70 0.33 -16.82 9.11
C ARG A 70 1.39 -17.19 8.09
N ARG A 71 2.41 -17.94 8.51
CA ARG A 71 3.34 -18.58 7.58
C ARG A 71 2.71 -19.89 7.08
N ARG A 72 2.69 -20.08 5.77
CA ARG A 72 2.02 -21.22 5.14
C ARG A 72 2.80 -22.53 5.21
N PHE A 73 4.09 -22.48 5.52
CA PHE A 73 4.92 -23.66 5.64
C PHE A 73 4.91 -24.20 7.07
N PHE A 74 4.66 -25.48 7.21
CA PHE A 74 4.61 -26.25 8.48
C PHE A 74 5.87 -26.09 9.37
N LEU A 75 7.00 -25.74 8.77
CA LEU A 75 8.29 -25.57 9.45
C LEU A 75 8.43 -24.24 10.23
N PHE A 76 7.51 -23.29 10.08
CA PHE A 76 7.63 -22.00 10.75
C PHE A 76 6.43 -21.74 11.67
N PRO A 77 6.67 -21.56 12.97
CA PRO A 77 5.58 -21.28 13.91
C PRO A 77 4.87 -19.95 13.57
N LYS A 78 3.56 -19.92 13.85
CA LYS A 78 2.79 -18.68 13.82
C LYS A 78 3.45 -17.71 14.80
N ARG A 79 3.87 -16.53 14.32
CA ARG A 79 4.42 -15.48 15.18
C ARG A 79 3.41 -14.36 15.31
N LYS A 80 3.22 -13.90 16.55
CA LYS A 80 2.55 -12.62 16.81
C LYS A 80 3.56 -11.51 16.50
N ILE A 81 3.12 -10.47 15.82
CA ILE A 81 3.87 -9.24 15.59
C ILE A 81 3.12 -8.10 16.25
N VAL A 82 3.87 -7.16 16.78
CA VAL A 82 3.31 -5.90 17.28
C VAL A 82 3.14 -4.97 16.10
N LEU A 83 1.95 -4.39 15.94
CA LEU A 83 1.68 -3.31 15.01
C LEU A 83 1.61 -2.01 15.81
N CYS A 84 2.18 -0.93 15.28
CA CYS A 84 2.20 0.38 15.90
C CYS A 84 1.56 1.41 14.98
N ALA A 85 0.89 2.40 15.57
CA ALA A 85 0.40 3.59 14.89
C ALA A 85 0.43 4.78 15.86
N ASP A 86 0.64 5.97 15.34
CA ASP A 86 0.57 7.20 16.11
C ASP A 86 -0.78 7.89 15.85
N LEU A 87 -1.57 8.06 16.91
CA LEU A 87 -2.87 8.71 16.90
C LEU A 87 -2.75 10.15 17.40
N TYR A 88 -3.13 11.10 16.56
CA TYR A 88 -3.26 12.51 16.88
C TYR A 88 -4.75 12.84 17.00
N ASN A 89 -5.24 12.98 18.23
CA ASN A 89 -6.64 13.35 18.48
C ASN A 89 -6.85 14.84 18.27
N HIS A 90 -7.80 15.20 17.41
CA HIS A 90 -8.16 16.61 17.23
C HIS A 90 -9.11 17.05 18.35
N PRO A 91 -8.92 18.22 19.00
CA PRO A 91 -9.76 18.68 20.12
C PRO A 91 -11.24 18.80 19.77
N ASP A 92 -11.57 19.18 18.54
CA ASP A 92 -12.96 19.32 18.09
C ASP A 92 -13.68 17.98 17.87
N SER A 93 -12.94 16.88 17.80
CA SER A 93 -13.52 15.54 17.63
C SER A 93 -14.30 15.05 18.87
N THR A 94 -14.08 15.67 20.02
CA THR A 94 -14.78 15.33 21.28
C THR A 94 -16.07 16.12 21.50
N ARG A 95 -16.40 17.07 20.60
CA ARG A 95 -17.64 17.85 20.69
C ARG A 95 -18.83 17.04 20.21
N ALA A 96 -19.74 16.73 21.12
CA ALA A 96 -20.85 15.78 21.02
C ALA A 96 -21.94 16.02 19.95
N GLN A 97 -21.70 16.82 18.92
CA GLN A 97 -22.73 17.17 17.91
C GLN A 97 -22.36 16.87 16.47
N LYS A 98 -21.19 16.29 16.19
CA LYS A 98 -20.74 15.95 14.82
C LYS A 98 -20.05 14.60 14.79
N PRO A 99 -20.22 13.82 13.70
CA PRO A 99 -19.44 12.59 13.53
C PRO A 99 -17.94 12.87 13.63
N HIS A 100 -17.20 11.99 14.27
CA HIS A 100 -15.77 12.14 14.43
C HIS A 100 -15.05 11.77 13.12
N ASN A 101 -14.43 12.73 12.46
CA ASN A 101 -13.68 12.53 11.22
C ASN A 101 -12.26 12.05 11.53
N ILE A 102 -11.85 10.94 10.92
CA ILE A 102 -10.53 10.33 11.13
C ILE A 102 -9.87 10.08 9.77
N ALA A 103 -8.62 10.52 9.61
CA ALA A 103 -7.77 10.15 8.49
C ALA A 103 -6.81 9.04 8.92
N VAL A 104 -6.88 7.88 8.27
CA VAL A 104 -5.95 6.76 8.44
C VAL A 104 -4.93 6.83 7.33
N LEU A 105 -3.69 7.15 7.67
CA LEU A 105 -2.59 7.36 6.71
C LEU A 105 -1.70 6.13 6.65
N VAL A 106 -1.45 5.66 5.42
CA VAL A 106 -0.72 4.42 5.15
C VAL A 106 0.43 4.69 4.19
N HIS A 107 1.65 4.58 4.69
CA HIS A 107 2.86 4.94 3.96
C HIS A 107 3.23 3.96 2.84
N ALA A 108 4.15 4.38 1.95
CA ALA A 108 4.73 3.57 0.89
C ALA A 108 5.76 2.55 1.43
N LEU A 109 6.17 1.60 0.59
CA LEU A 109 7.32 0.74 0.86
C LEU A 109 8.57 1.59 1.10
N SER A 110 9.38 1.23 2.07
CA SER A 110 10.61 1.93 2.48
C SER A 110 10.40 3.36 3.04
N ASP A 111 9.18 3.81 3.20
CA ASP A 111 8.86 5.04 3.91
C ASP A 111 8.24 4.70 5.26
N SER A 112 8.42 5.48 6.28
CA SER A 112 7.77 5.20 7.55
C SER A 112 6.79 6.32 7.90
N ASP A 113 7.29 7.52 8.10
CA ASP A 113 6.46 8.55 8.70
C ASP A 113 6.62 9.94 8.06
N VAL A 114 7.66 10.13 7.23
CA VAL A 114 7.98 11.47 6.75
C VAL A 114 6.99 11.96 5.72
N GLN A 115 6.63 11.11 4.75
CA GLN A 115 5.66 11.46 3.72
C GLN A 115 4.27 11.62 4.31
N THR A 116 3.85 10.67 5.15
CA THR A 116 2.53 10.71 5.79
C THR A 116 2.38 11.85 6.81
N LYS A 117 3.47 12.33 7.43
CA LYS A 117 3.44 13.49 8.32
C LYS A 117 3.04 14.80 7.63
N ALA A 118 3.39 14.98 6.36
CA ALA A 118 2.94 16.15 5.61
C ALA A 118 1.42 16.14 5.42
N PHE A 119 0.86 15.01 5.03
CA PHE A 119 -0.60 14.83 4.93
C PHE A 119 -1.27 14.92 6.30
N ALA A 120 -0.68 14.34 7.34
CA ALA A 120 -1.21 14.37 8.70
C ALA A 120 -1.50 15.80 9.17
N LYS A 121 -0.54 16.71 8.93
CA LYS A 121 -0.70 18.12 9.28
C LYS A 121 -1.90 18.77 8.57
N ASP A 122 -2.08 18.46 7.28
CA ASP A 122 -3.16 19.07 6.49
C ASP A 122 -4.54 18.53 6.87
N TYR A 123 -4.67 17.24 7.17
CA TYR A 123 -5.89 16.67 7.72
C TYR A 123 -6.20 17.24 9.12
N TYR A 124 -5.19 17.30 9.98
CA TYR A 124 -5.36 17.80 11.35
C TYR A 124 -5.82 19.25 11.37
N LYS A 125 -5.22 20.14 10.57
CA LYS A 125 -5.64 21.54 10.41
C LYS A 125 -7.10 21.69 9.94
N ARG A 126 -7.68 20.64 9.35
CA ARG A 126 -9.06 20.61 8.85
C ARG A 126 -10.03 19.86 9.78
N GLY A 127 -9.63 19.63 11.01
CA GLY A 127 -10.48 19.07 12.06
C GLY A 127 -10.55 17.53 12.08
N PHE A 128 -9.66 16.83 11.38
CA PHE A 128 -9.56 15.38 11.44
C PHE A 128 -8.63 14.96 12.57
N SER A 129 -9.02 13.95 13.33
CA SER A 129 -8.03 13.12 14.02
C SER A 129 -7.25 12.30 13.00
N VAL A 130 -5.99 12.01 13.28
CA VAL A 130 -5.12 11.32 12.33
C VAL A 130 -4.52 10.08 12.97
N LEU A 131 -4.74 8.91 12.37
CA LEU A 131 -4.03 7.68 12.69
C LEU A 131 -2.94 7.45 11.63
N ASN A 132 -1.68 7.63 12.01
CA ASN A 132 -0.54 7.37 11.15
C ASN A 132 -0.01 5.96 11.40
N VAL A 133 -0.25 5.04 10.47
CA VAL A 133 0.02 3.61 10.64
C VAL A 133 1.42 3.27 10.16
N ASP A 134 2.19 2.59 11.00
CA ASP A 134 3.40 1.88 10.57
C ASP A 134 2.99 0.49 10.07
N LEU A 135 3.17 0.21 8.78
CA LEU A 135 2.94 -1.12 8.21
C LEU A 135 3.89 -2.15 8.83
N ARG A 136 3.53 -3.44 8.77
CA ARG A 136 4.40 -4.51 9.26
C ARG A 136 5.83 -4.40 8.70
N ALA A 137 6.82 -4.67 9.53
CA ALA A 137 8.24 -4.53 9.23
C ALA A 137 8.72 -3.11 8.89
N HIS A 138 7.94 -2.06 9.22
CA HIS A 138 8.31 -0.65 9.08
C HIS A 138 8.20 0.08 10.41
N GLY A 139 8.91 1.20 10.53
CA GLY A 139 8.84 2.11 11.67
C GLY A 139 8.94 1.41 13.02
N LYS A 140 7.96 1.65 13.89
CA LYS A 140 7.82 1.04 15.22
C LYS A 140 7.18 -0.35 15.18
N SER A 141 6.53 -0.72 14.07
CA SER A 141 5.88 -2.03 13.90
C SER A 141 6.88 -3.16 13.80
N GLY A 142 6.50 -4.30 14.37
CA GLY A 142 7.28 -5.53 14.33
C GLY A 142 7.27 -6.22 12.97
N GLY A 143 8.01 -7.32 12.88
CA GLY A 143 8.14 -8.12 11.67
C GLY A 143 9.49 -7.94 10.98
N THR A 144 9.82 -8.92 10.13
CA THR A 144 11.07 -8.92 9.35
C THR A 144 10.81 -8.64 7.88
N TYR A 145 9.61 -8.97 7.41
CA TYR A 145 9.25 -8.93 6.00
C TYR A 145 8.02 -8.05 5.76
N ALA A 146 8.13 -7.15 4.78
CA ALA A 146 7.06 -6.26 4.38
C ALA A 146 5.87 -7.04 3.78
N GLY A 147 4.67 -6.54 4.03
CA GLY A 147 3.43 -7.11 3.49
C GLY A 147 3.13 -6.71 2.06
N LEU A 148 3.82 -5.70 1.51
CA LEU A 148 3.71 -5.18 0.14
C LEU A 148 2.28 -4.75 -0.26
N GLY A 149 1.47 -4.34 0.71
CA GLY A 149 0.07 -3.96 0.49
C GLY A 149 -0.88 -5.14 0.25
N TYR A 150 -0.44 -6.39 0.43
CA TYR A 150 -1.23 -7.57 0.10
C TYR A 150 -2.43 -7.78 1.04
N VAL A 151 -3.52 -8.33 0.48
CA VAL A 151 -4.82 -8.49 1.16
C VAL A 151 -4.75 -9.26 2.48
N LYS A 152 -3.91 -10.32 2.56
CA LYS A 152 -3.76 -11.15 3.78
C LYS A 152 -2.64 -10.69 4.72
N THR A 153 -2.07 -9.54 4.46
CA THR A 153 -0.99 -8.93 5.26
C THR A 153 -1.38 -7.50 5.63
N ASP A 154 -0.86 -6.48 4.93
CA ASP A 154 -1.07 -5.08 5.29
C ASP A 154 -2.54 -4.66 5.26
N ALA A 155 -3.33 -5.13 4.28
CA ALA A 155 -4.75 -4.81 4.23
C ALA A 155 -5.53 -5.47 5.39
N ALA A 156 -5.15 -6.69 5.79
CA ALA A 156 -5.74 -7.33 6.96
C ALA A 156 -5.35 -6.61 8.27
N ASP A 157 -4.11 -6.10 8.34
CA ASP A 157 -3.68 -5.30 9.49
C ASP A 157 -4.47 -3.97 9.58
N LEU A 158 -4.78 -3.34 8.42
CA LEU A 158 -5.62 -2.15 8.39
C LEU A 158 -7.03 -2.42 8.93
N CYS A 159 -7.63 -3.58 8.63
CA CYS A 159 -8.92 -3.94 9.22
C CYS A 159 -8.86 -4.02 10.75
N LEU A 160 -7.75 -4.48 11.34
CA LEU A 160 -7.57 -4.46 12.79
C LEU A 160 -7.50 -3.02 13.32
N TRP A 161 -6.83 -2.10 12.62
CA TRP A 161 -6.78 -0.70 12.99
C TRP A 161 -8.17 -0.04 12.90
N LEU A 162 -8.94 -0.33 11.85
CA LEU A 162 -10.30 0.18 11.72
C LEU A 162 -11.20 -0.32 12.87
N ARG A 163 -11.09 -1.60 13.23
CA ARG A 163 -11.80 -2.15 14.39
C ARG A 163 -11.41 -1.44 15.68
N CYS A 164 -10.12 -1.22 15.90
CA CYS A 164 -9.63 -0.47 17.06
C CYS A 164 -10.22 0.95 17.12
N LEU A 165 -10.36 1.64 15.99
CA LEU A 165 -10.98 2.96 15.93
C LEU A 165 -12.48 2.91 16.22
N VAL A 166 -13.21 1.95 15.66
CA VAL A 166 -14.64 1.74 15.93
C VAL A 166 -14.87 1.37 17.40
N ASP A 167 -14.05 0.49 17.97
CA ASP A 167 -14.14 0.11 19.37
C ASP A 167 -13.85 1.29 20.33
N ARG A 168 -12.94 2.18 19.93
CA ARG A 168 -12.54 3.32 20.74
C ARG A 168 -13.49 4.51 20.66
N PHE A 169 -13.97 4.85 19.46
CA PHE A 169 -14.73 6.07 19.19
C PHE A 169 -16.21 5.81 18.89
N GLY A 170 -16.63 4.55 18.83
CA GLY A 170 -17.99 4.16 18.45
C GLY A 170 -18.19 4.13 16.93
N THR A 171 -19.44 3.92 16.53
CA THR A 171 -19.82 3.80 15.10
C THR A 171 -20.13 5.14 14.44
N ASP A 172 -20.24 6.22 15.19
CA ASP A 172 -20.45 7.59 14.67
C ASP A 172 -19.12 8.25 14.30
N ILE A 173 -18.32 7.53 13.51
CA ILE A 173 -17.06 7.99 12.95
C ILE A 173 -17.10 7.93 11.42
N ARG A 174 -16.37 8.84 10.79
CA ARG A 174 -16.21 8.90 9.34
C ARG A 174 -14.73 8.82 9.00
N ILE A 175 -14.35 7.83 8.23
CA ILE A 175 -12.94 7.50 7.97
C ILE A 175 -12.58 7.79 6.51
N VAL A 176 -11.45 8.48 6.33
CA VAL A 176 -10.67 8.51 5.09
C VAL A 176 -9.54 7.49 5.23
N LEU A 177 -9.49 6.49 4.33
CA LEU A 177 -8.33 5.61 4.17
C LEU A 177 -7.42 6.20 3.09
N HIS A 178 -6.27 6.74 3.45
CA HIS A 178 -5.34 7.37 2.53
C HIS A 178 -4.02 6.59 2.48
N GLY A 179 -3.76 5.95 1.36
CA GLY A 179 -2.55 5.14 1.14
C GLY A 179 -1.72 5.63 -0.04
N ILE A 180 -0.40 5.40 0.05
CA ILE A 180 0.58 5.80 -0.95
C ILE A 180 1.31 4.55 -1.44
N SER A 181 1.38 4.34 -2.76
CA SER A 181 2.11 3.23 -3.40
C SER A 181 1.68 1.85 -2.86
N THR A 182 2.51 1.13 -2.10
CA THR A 182 2.11 -0.12 -1.43
C THR A 182 1.02 0.11 -0.39
N GLY A 183 1.03 1.25 0.29
CA GLY A 183 -0.07 1.67 1.17
C GLY A 183 -1.37 1.91 0.40
N ALA A 184 -1.30 2.48 -0.81
CA ALA A 184 -2.45 2.62 -1.69
C ALA A 184 -3.04 1.27 -2.12
N ALA A 185 -2.18 0.29 -2.41
CA ALA A 185 -2.61 -1.08 -2.66
C ALA A 185 -3.28 -1.71 -1.43
N ALA A 186 -2.76 -1.43 -0.23
CA ALA A 186 -3.32 -1.93 1.02
C ALA A 186 -4.73 -1.36 1.29
N VAL A 187 -4.94 -0.04 1.13
CA VAL A 187 -6.26 0.58 1.36
C VAL A 187 -7.31 0.12 0.36
N ILE A 188 -6.95 -0.06 -0.94
CA ILE A 188 -7.83 -0.65 -1.95
C ILE A 188 -8.23 -2.08 -1.55
N GLN A 189 -7.24 -2.92 -1.21
CA GLN A 189 -7.50 -4.31 -0.85
C GLN A 189 -8.21 -4.46 0.52
N CYS A 190 -8.01 -3.54 1.44
CA CYS A 190 -8.79 -3.45 2.68
C CYS A 190 -10.26 -3.15 2.35
N ALA A 191 -10.55 -2.04 1.68
CA ALA A 191 -11.90 -1.58 1.43
C ALA A 191 -12.69 -2.52 0.49
N TYR A 192 -12.11 -2.91 -0.64
CA TYR A 192 -12.81 -3.66 -1.69
C TYR A 192 -12.50 -5.15 -1.70
N GLY A 193 -11.54 -5.61 -0.90
CA GLY A 193 -11.19 -7.03 -0.79
C GLY A 193 -11.64 -7.68 0.51
N ILE A 194 -11.56 -6.99 1.65
CA ILE A 194 -11.91 -7.54 2.96
C ILE A 194 -13.23 -6.97 3.46
N LEU A 195 -13.31 -5.65 3.66
CA LEU A 195 -14.52 -5.02 4.23
C LEU A 195 -15.77 -5.23 3.36
N ALA A 196 -15.58 -5.40 2.05
CA ALA A 196 -16.68 -5.62 1.14
C ALA A 196 -17.28 -7.03 1.21
N GLU A 197 -16.47 -8.03 1.56
CA GLU A 197 -16.83 -9.45 1.51
C GLU A 197 -17.08 -10.07 2.89
N ASP A 198 -16.47 -9.52 3.95
CA ASP A 198 -16.54 -10.08 5.30
C ASP A 198 -17.56 -9.32 6.16
N MET A 199 -18.65 -10.00 6.51
CA MET A 199 -19.76 -9.46 7.31
C MET A 199 -19.34 -9.10 8.74
N ASP A 200 -18.27 -9.70 9.27
CA ASP A 200 -17.75 -9.38 10.59
C ASP A 200 -17.18 -7.95 10.69
N PHE A 201 -16.95 -7.29 9.54
CA PHE A 201 -16.45 -5.91 9.44
C PHE A 201 -17.51 -4.89 9.00
N ASN A 202 -18.79 -5.15 9.17
CA ASN A 202 -19.84 -4.21 8.72
C ASN A 202 -19.78 -2.83 9.37
N LYS A 203 -19.42 -2.74 10.65
CA LYS A 203 -19.28 -1.46 11.36
C LYS A 203 -18.12 -0.65 10.76
N GLU A 204 -16.98 -1.28 10.57
CA GLU A 204 -15.78 -0.70 10.00
C GLU A 204 -16.01 -0.27 8.54
N LYS A 205 -16.67 -1.12 7.76
CA LYS A 205 -17.09 -0.84 6.39
C LYS A 205 -17.96 0.42 6.31
N ASN A 206 -18.98 0.54 7.16
CA ASN A 206 -19.89 1.67 7.16
C ASN A 206 -19.21 2.97 7.64
N SER A 207 -18.14 2.88 8.41
CA SER A 207 -17.36 4.04 8.85
C SER A 207 -16.43 4.58 7.76
N VAL A 208 -15.99 3.75 6.80
CA VAL A 208 -15.13 4.18 5.68
C VAL A 208 -15.96 4.90 4.64
N LYS A 209 -15.72 6.21 4.45
CA LYS A 209 -16.42 7.06 3.49
C LYS A 209 -15.62 7.32 2.22
N LEU A 210 -14.30 7.35 2.35
CA LEU A 210 -13.40 7.69 1.24
C LEU A 210 -12.15 6.82 1.30
N VAL A 211 -11.75 6.30 0.14
CA VAL A 211 -10.46 5.68 -0.11
C VAL A 211 -9.66 6.57 -1.04
N VAL A 212 -8.50 7.01 -0.61
CA VAL A 212 -7.53 7.76 -1.41
C VAL A 212 -6.34 6.85 -1.69
N ALA A 213 -6.09 6.57 -2.96
CA ALA A 213 -5.01 5.71 -3.40
C ALA A 213 -4.07 6.48 -4.35
N ASP A 214 -2.92 6.92 -3.81
CA ASP A 214 -1.92 7.66 -4.58
C ASP A 214 -0.85 6.71 -5.11
N SER A 215 -0.62 6.74 -6.42
CA SER A 215 0.42 5.98 -7.14
C SER A 215 0.34 4.45 -6.92
N SER A 216 -0.88 3.91 -6.82
CA SER A 216 -1.08 2.47 -6.65
C SER A 216 -0.78 1.69 -7.93
N PHE A 217 -0.18 0.52 -7.79
CA PHE A 217 -0.05 -0.45 -8.87
C PHE A 217 -1.37 -1.22 -9.10
N PHE A 218 -1.57 -1.69 -10.33
CA PHE A 218 -2.65 -2.63 -10.64
C PHE A 218 -2.32 -4.05 -10.16
N ARG A 219 -1.08 -4.51 -10.44
CA ARG A 219 -0.51 -5.77 -9.96
C ARG A 219 0.97 -5.57 -9.60
N PHE A 220 1.39 -6.02 -8.43
CA PHE A 220 2.76 -5.80 -7.94
C PHE A 220 3.84 -6.37 -8.87
N SER A 221 3.62 -7.56 -9.43
CA SER A 221 4.56 -8.18 -10.37
C SER A 221 4.78 -7.37 -11.65
N GLU A 222 3.79 -6.58 -12.10
CA GLU A 222 3.92 -5.71 -13.27
C GLU A 222 4.82 -4.52 -12.97
N SER A 223 4.70 -3.92 -11.78
CA SER A 223 5.58 -2.84 -11.35
C SER A 223 7.02 -3.31 -11.15
N VAL A 224 7.22 -4.48 -10.54
CA VAL A 224 8.55 -5.09 -10.41
C VAL A 224 9.18 -5.31 -11.79
N ARG A 225 8.42 -5.88 -12.74
CA ARG A 225 8.90 -6.11 -14.11
C ARG A 225 9.21 -4.80 -14.84
N HIS A 226 8.36 -3.79 -14.68
CA HIS A 226 8.57 -2.48 -15.28
C HIS A 226 9.85 -1.83 -14.76
N LEU A 227 10.04 -1.81 -13.45
CA LEU A 227 11.25 -1.28 -12.82
C LEU A 227 12.52 -1.97 -13.32
N LEU A 228 12.49 -3.30 -13.41
CA LEU A 228 13.62 -4.08 -13.91
C LEU A 228 13.94 -3.73 -15.38
N PHE A 229 12.93 -3.50 -16.22
CA PHE A 229 13.12 -3.12 -17.62
C PHE A 229 13.65 -1.68 -17.80
N LEU A 230 13.33 -0.76 -16.88
CA LEU A 230 13.88 0.59 -16.87
C LEU A 230 15.38 0.62 -16.52
N CYS A 231 15.77 -0.23 -15.58
CA CYS A 231 17.15 -0.30 -15.10
C CYS A 231 18.08 -1.07 -16.06
N MET A 232 17.58 -1.62 -17.20
CA MET A 232 18.28 -2.59 -18.01
C MET A 232 18.55 -2.15 -19.45
N PRO A 233 19.71 -2.52 -20.03
CA PRO A 233 19.93 -2.44 -21.45
C PRO A 233 18.91 -3.27 -22.23
N LYS A 234 18.59 -2.86 -23.46
CA LYS A 234 17.52 -3.45 -24.30
C LYS A 234 17.78 -4.88 -24.79
N ALA A 235 18.85 -5.56 -24.36
CA ALA A 235 19.21 -6.89 -24.82
C ALA A 235 18.22 -7.97 -24.32
N PHE A 236 17.75 -8.81 -25.24
CA PHE A 236 16.77 -9.87 -24.96
C PHE A 236 17.20 -10.83 -23.84
N VAL A 237 18.45 -11.25 -23.83
CA VAL A 237 19.01 -12.18 -22.82
C VAL A 237 18.93 -11.59 -21.42
N GLN A 238 19.22 -10.31 -21.27
CA GLN A 238 19.15 -9.63 -19.96
C GLN A 238 17.70 -9.54 -19.47
N ARG A 239 16.73 -9.24 -20.35
CA ARG A 239 15.30 -9.24 -20.00
C ARG A 239 14.82 -10.62 -19.53
N LEU A 240 15.31 -11.69 -20.16
CA LEU A 240 15.00 -13.06 -19.76
C LEU A 240 15.58 -13.38 -18.36
N LEU A 241 16.87 -13.07 -18.14
CA LEU A 241 17.56 -13.28 -16.86
C LEU A 241 16.83 -12.60 -15.70
N PHE A 242 16.38 -11.36 -15.89
CA PHE A 242 15.69 -10.60 -14.85
C PHE A 242 14.24 -11.04 -14.64
N SER A 243 13.57 -11.49 -15.69
CA SER A 243 12.26 -12.14 -15.54
C SER A 243 12.37 -13.41 -14.69
N CYS A 244 13.42 -14.19 -14.88
CA CYS A 244 13.72 -15.37 -14.06
C CYS A 244 14.05 -14.98 -12.60
N ALA A 245 14.85 -13.92 -12.40
CA ALA A 245 15.14 -13.41 -11.06
C ALA A 245 13.89 -12.88 -10.35
N ALA A 246 13.00 -12.17 -11.05
CA ALA A 246 11.72 -11.72 -10.49
C ALA A 246 10.79 -12.90 -10.13
N ALA A 247 10.76 -13.93 -10.97
CA ALA A 247 10.03 -15.16 -10.66
C ALA A 247 10.61 -15.88 -9.44
N ALA A 248 11.93 -15.99 -9.34
CA ALA A 248 12.60 -16.58 -8.19
C ALA A 248 12.33 -15.76 -6.91
N ALA A 249 12.41 -14.42 -6.96
CA ALA A 249 12.06 -13.56 -5.84
C ALA A 249 10.60 -13.76 -5.39
N SER A 250 9.68 -13.90 -6.36
CA SER A 250 8.26 -14.17 -6.10
C SER A 250 8.04 -15.56 -5.46
N CYS A 251 8.79 -16.59 -5.87
CA CYS A 251 8.78 -17.91 -5.24
C CYS A 251 9.31 -17.85 -3.81
N ILE A 252 10.42 -17.14 -3.58
CA ILE A 252 10.98 -16.93 -2.24
C ILE A 252 9.97 -16.21 -1.35
N ASN A 253 9.30 -15.16 -1.86
CA ASN A 253 8.25 -14.47 -1.13
C ASN A 253 7.08 -15.40 -0.79
N PHE A 254 6.69 -16.29 -1.71
CA PHE A 254 5.65 -17.29 -1.45
C PHE A 254 6.04 -18.24 -0.31
N ILE A 255 7.29 -18.71 -0.31
CA ILE A 255 7.81 -19.60 0.76
C ILE A 255 7.81 -18.89 2.11
N ILE A 256 8.24 -17.62 2.14
CA ILE A 256 8.44 -16.87 3.39
C ILE A 256 7.15 -16.21 3.87
N ASN A 257 6.44 -15.48 2.98
CA ASN A 257 5.29 -14.65 3.32
C ASN A 257 3.94 -15.28 2.94
N GLY A 258 3.94 -16.39 2.19
CA GLY A 258 2.74 -17.12 1.81
C GLY A 258 1.99 -16.58 0.60
N PHE A 259 2.55 -15.63 -0.16
CA PHE A 259 1.97 -15.10 -1.39
C PHE A 259 3.00 -14.80 -2.46
N THR A 260 2.61 -14.93 -3.73
CA THR A 260 3.43 -14.52 -4.88
C THR A 260 3.22 -13.05 -5.22
N PHE A 261 4.16 -12.43 -5.91
CA PHE A 261 3.97 -11.05 -6.43
C PHE A 261 2.79 -10.95 -7.41
N PHE A 262 2.44 -12.05 -8.09
CA PHE A 262 1.26 -12.13 -8.97
C PHE A 262 -0.05 -12.10 -8.19
N ALA A 263 -0.10 -12.67 -6.99
CA ALA A 263 -1.28 -12.70 -6.14
C ALA A 263 -1.58 -11.32 -5.53
N ASN A 264 -0.59 -10.44 -5.41
CA ASN A 264 -0.76 -9.08 -4.93
C ASN A 264 -1.28 -8.18 -6.07
N CYS A 265 -2.59 -8.10 -6.18
CA CYS A 265 -3.28 -7.43 -7.28
C CYS A 265 -4.51 -6.66 -6.78
N PRO A 266 -4.35 -5.37 -6.39
CA PRO A 266 -5.49 -4.49 -6.05
C PRO A 266 -6.52 -4.42 -7.18
N GLY A 267 -6.09 -4.41 -8.43
CA GLY A 267 -6.98 -4.42 -9.59
C GLY A 267 -7.93 -5.61 -9.63
N THR A 268 -7.50 -6.80 -9.20
CA THR A 268 -8.39 -7.96 -9.11
C THR A 268 -9.46 -7.81 -8.03
N CYS A 269 -9.14 -7.14 -6.92
CA CYS A 269 -10.13 -6.82 -5.89
C CYS A 269 -11.21 -5.91 -6.46
N LEU A 270 -10.84 -4.85 -7.16
CA LEU A 270 -11.78 -3.94 -7.81
C LEU A 270 -12.62 -4.67 -8.87
N GLN A 271 -12.00 -5.51 -9.72
CA GLN A 271 -12.71 -6.31 -10.73
C GLN A 271 -13.76 -7.23 -10.11
N ARG A 272 -13.40 -7.93 -9.03
CA ARG A 272 -14.33 -8.83 -8.34
C ARG A 272 -15.48 -8.06 -7.71
N PHE A 273 -15.17 -6.94 -7.06
CA PHE A 273 -16.16 -6.10 -6.40
C PHE A 273 -17.16 -5.50 -7.40
N SER A 274 -16.66 -5.01 -8.55
CA SER A 274 -17.51 -4.30 -9.56
C SER A 274 -18.39 -5.22 -10.37
N ARG A 275 -18.09 -6.52 -10.41
CA ARG A 275 -18.91 -7.49 -11.17
C ARG A 275 -20.00 -8.08 -10.28
N THR A 276 -21.24 -7.88 -10.67
CA THR A 276 -22.38 -8.62 -10.14
C THR A 276 -22.62 -9.86 -11.01
N ASN A 277 -23.38 -10.84 -10.49
CA ASN A 277 -23.71 -12.06 -11.22
C ASN A 277 -24.57 -11.81 -12.49
N ASP A 278 -25.25 -10.66 -12.56
CA ASP A 278 -26.08 -10.23 -13.69
C ASP A 278 -25.34 -9.28 -14.67
N GLY A 279 -24.04 -9.03 -14.44
CA GLY A 279 -23.21 -8.17 -15.28
C GLY A 279 -23.38 -6.66 -15.05
N THR A 280 -24.21 -6.24 -14.10
CA THR A 280 -24.31 -4.84 -13.69
C THR A 280 -23.13 -4.44 -12.83
N HIS A 281 -22.79 -3.13 -12.80
CA HIS A 281 -21.74 -2.62 -11.93
C HIS A 281 -22.30 -2.33 -10.52
N LYS A 282 -21.67 -2.92 -9.51
CA LYS A 282 -21.97 -2.58 -8.12
C LYS A 282 -21.53 -1.15 -7.79
N THR A 283 -22.40 -0.43 -7.07
CA THR A 283 -22.00 0.82 -6.40
C THR A 283 -21.07 0.49 -5.24
N GLY A 284 -19.98 1.25 -5.10
CA GLY A 284 -19.07 1.14 -3.96
C GLY A 284 -19.74 1.58 -2.66
N HIS A 285 -19.32 1.01 -1.56
CA HIS A 285 -19.76 1.45 -0.23
C HIS A 285 -19.05 2.74 0.23
N CYS A 286 -18.03 3.18 -0.50
CA CYS A 286 -17.26 4.40 -0.28
C CYS A 286 -16.76 4.95 -1.62
N THR A 287 -16.43 6.24 -1.64
CA THR A 287 -15.82 6.88 -2.82
C THR A 287 -14.36 6.44 -2.97
N LEU A 288 -13.91 6.22 -4.22
CA LEU A 288 -12.51 5.94 -4.54
C LEU A 288 -11.89 7.10 -5.32
N LEU A 289 -10.90 7.77 -4.72
CA LEU A 289 -10.03 8.72 -5.41
C LEU A 289 -8.70 8.05 -5.75
N LEU A 290 -8.33 8.11 -7.02
CA LEU A 290 -7.04 7.67 -7.52
C LEU A 290 -6.21 8.90 -7.91
N PHE A 291 -5.06 9.09 -7.28
CA PHE A 291 -4.06 10.08 -7.69
C PHE A 291 -2.88 9.40 -8.36
N HIS A 292 -2.32 10.03 -9.38
CA HIS A 292 -1.15 9.48 -10.07
C HIS A 292 -0.34 10.58 -10.75
N GLY A 293 0.98 10.51 -10.61
CA GLY A 293 1.89 11.39 -11.33
C GLY A 293 2.02 10.98 -12.82
N LYS A 294 1.91 11.92 -13.74
CA LYS A 294 1.99 11.63 -15.19
C LYS A 294 3.35 11.08 -15.62
N VAL A 295 4.42 11.52 -14.94
CA VAL A 295 5.80 11.08 -15.24
C VAL A 295 6.32 10.03 -14.26
N ASP A 296 5.41 9.30 -13.61
CA ASP A 296 5.76 8.20 -12.72
C ASP A 296 6.46 7.08 -13.50
N THR A 297 7.76 6.93 -13.25
CA THR A 297 8.60 5.90 -13.85
C THR A 297 8.63 4.61 -13.02
N PHE A 298 8.11 4.61 -11.79
CA PHE A 298 8.10 3.45 -10.91
C PHE A 298 6.86 2.60 -11.12
N VAL A 299 5.68 3.24 -11.09
CA VAL A 299 4.39 2.65 -11.44
C VAL A 299 3.83 3.36 -12.66
N PRO A 300 3.77 2.73 -13.83
CA PRO A 300 3.29 3.40 -15.04
C PRO A 300 1.86 3.93 -14.89
N LEU A 301 1.57 5.12 -15.44
CA LEU A 301 0.24 5.73 -15.43
C LEU A 301 -0.87 4.79 -15.95
N LYS A 302 -0.52 3.84 -16.83
CA LYS A 302 -1.43 2.77 -17.28
C LYS A 302 -2.03 1.99 -16.12
N ALA A 303 -1.32 1.82 -15.01
CA ALA A 303 -1.83 1.12 -13.82
C ALA A 303 -3.02 1.89 -13.21
N ALA A 304 -2.91 3.21 -13.09
CA ALA A 304 -4.00 4.06 -12.60
C ALA A 304 -5.24 4.02 -13.52
N HIS A 305 -5.04 4.11 -14.83
CA HIS A 305 -6.14 3.96 -15.80
C HIS A 305 -6.80 2.57 -15.69
N SER A 306 -6.03 1.51 -15.50
CA SER A 306 -6.57 0.17 -15.32
C SER A 306 -7.34 0.03 -14.00
N LEU A 307 -6.85 0.59 -12.89
CA LEU A 307 -7.56 0.62 -11.61
C LEU A 307 -8.88 1.39 -11.76
N TYR A 308 -8.84 2.57 -12.39
CA TYR A 308 -10.03 3.38 -12.64
C TYR A 308 -11.08 2.66 -13.48
N ALA A 309 -10.66 1.95 -14.55
CA ALA A 309 -11.58 1.22 -15.40
C ALA A 309 -12.35 0.12 -14.65
N PHE A 310 -11.74 -0.51 -13.66
CA PHE A 310 -12.37 -1.57 -12.87
C PHE A 310 -12.94 -1.13 -11.53
N ALA A 311 -12.71 0.11 -11.13
CA ALA A 311 -13.23 0.64 -9.87
C ALA A 311 -14.76 0.82 -9.94
N PRO A 312 -15.50 0.53 -8.85
CA PRO A 312 -16.92 0.84 -8.74
C PRO A 312 -17.14 2.35 -8.62
N GLU A 313 -18.35 2.82 -8.94
CA GLU A 313 -18.78 4.17 -8.62
C GLU A 313 -19.15 4.30 -7.14
N PRO A 314 -18.97 5.48 -6.51
CA PRO A 314 -18.38 6.71 -7.07
C PRO A 314 -16.84 6.67 -7.09
N LYS A 315 -16.25 7.15 -8.17
CA LYS A 315 -14.78 7.15 -8.36
C LYS A 315 -14.30 8.38 -9.12
N LYS A 316 -13.03 8.75 -8.90
CA LYS A 316 -12.35 9.80 -9.69
C LYS A 316 -10.88 9.45 -9.86
N LEU A 317 -10.31 9.75 -11.04
CA LEU A 317 -8.88 9.70 -11.30
C LEU A 317 -8.36 11.11 -11.53
N ILE A 318 -7.36 11.48 -10.76
CA ILE A 318 -6.66 12.77 -10.84
C ILE A 318 -5.21 12.50 -11.26
N VAL A 319 -4.84 12.98 -12.45
CA VAL A 319 -3.47 12.87 -12.96
C VAL A 319 -2.76 14.19 -12.78
N THR A 320 -1.64 14.19 -12.07
CA THR A 320 -0.83 15.38 -11.83
C THR A 320 0.28 15.47 -12.88
N GLU A 321 0.25 16.51 -13.70
CA GLU A 321 1.31 16.82 -14.67
C GLU A 321 2.66 17.00 -13.94
N ASN A 322 3.76 16.60 -14.55
CA ASN A 322 5.11 16.73 -14.03
C ASN A 322 5.42 16.02 -12.68
N ALA A 323 4.45 15.40 -12.04
CA ALA A 323 4.67 14.63 -10.82
C ALA A 323 5.20 13.23 -11.15
N ALA A 324 6.22 12.79 -10.43
CA ALA A 324 6.73 11.44 -10.45
C ALA A 324 6.00 10.54 -9.42
N HIS A 325 6.62 9.40 -9.05
CA HIS A 325 6.01 8.44 -8.13
C HIS A 325 5.76 9.03 -6.74
N ALA A 326 4.48 9.03 -6.33
CA ALA A 326 4.04 9.53 -5.02
C ALA A 326 4.36 11.03 -4.78
N GLU A 327 4.37 11.81 -5.85
CA GLU A 327 4.67 13.24 -5.78
C GLU A 327 3.46 14.15 -6.06
N SER A 328 2.28 13.59 -6.37
CA SER A 328 1.07 14.35 -6.74
C SER A 328 0.74 15.44 -5.72
N TYR A 329 0.82 15.13 -4.42
CA TYR A 329 0.60 16.09 -3.34
C TYR A 329 1.60 17.26 -3.36
N PHE A 330 2.88 17.00 -3.62
CA PHE A 330 3.92 18.04 -3.57
C PHE A 330 3.84 19.01 -4.76
N PHE A 331 3.33 18.54 -5.89
CA PHE A 331 3.17 19.36 -7.10
C PHE A 331 1.87 20.16 -7.14
N ALA A 332 0.81 19.67 -6.50
CA ALA A 332 -0.53 20.26 -6.59
C ALA A 332 -1.26 20.18 -5.23
N LYS A 333 -0.60 20.60 -4.14
CA LYS A 333 -1.03 20.40 -2.76
C LYS A 333 -2.46 20.84 -2.49
N ASP A 334 -2.81 22.06 -2.86
CA ASP A 334 -4.14 22.63 -2.56
C ASP A 334 -5.21 21.88 -3.35
N GLN A 335 -5.02 21.68 -4.65
CA GLN A 335 -5.91 20.88 -5.47
C GLN A 335 -6.06 19.45 -4.94
N TYR A 336 -4.96 18.83 -4.53
CA TYR A 336 -4.95 17.47 -3.98
C TYR A 336 -5.84 17.36 -2.74
N MET A 337 -5.71 18.32 -1.81
CA MET A 337 -6.50 18.33 -0.59
C MET A 337 -7.96 18.73 -0.84
N ASP A 338 -8.21 19.67 -1.74
CA ASP A 338 -9.58 20.10 -2.10
C ASP A 338 -10.39 18.97 -2.75
N GLU A 339 -9.76 18.17 -3.62
CA GLU A 339 -10.38 16.98 -4.21
C GLU A 339 -10.76 15.95 -3.13
N ILE A 340 -9.90 15.74 -2.15
CA ILE A 340 -10.15 14.80 -1.04
C ILE A 340 -11.30 15.30 -0.17
N LEU A 341 -11.28 16.57 0.22
CA LEU A 341 -12.29 17.13 1.10
C LEU A 341 -13.65 17.18 0.42
N GLY A 342 -13.71 17.64 -0.84
CA GLY A 342 -14.94 17.66 -1.61
C GLY A 342 -15.57 16.27 -1.79
N ALA A 343 -14.75 15.24 -2.07
CA ALA A 343 -15.23 13.88 -2.15
C ALA A 343 -15.69 13.32 -0.80
N PHE A 344 -15.00 13.67 0.31
CA PHE A 344 -15.39 13.24 1.65
C PHE A 344 -16.69 13.87 2.13
N GLU A 345 -16.90 15.15 1.85
CA GLU A 345 -18.15 15.85 2.15
C GLU A 345 -19.32 15.29 1.34
N SER A 346 -19.11 15.04 0.05
CA SER A 346 -20.14 14.45 -0.81
C SER A 346 -20.54 13.02 -0.41
N ALA A 347 -19.65 12.27 0.21
CA ALA A 347 -19.93 10.93 0.75
C ALA A 347 -20.69 10.95 2.08
N ALA A 348 -21.04 12.14 2.59
CA ALA A 348 -21.77 12.32 3.87
C ALA A 348 -23.28 12.37 3.67
N VAL A 349 -23.74 12.55 2.47
CA VAL A 349 -25.14 12.59 2.06
C VAL A 349 -25.61 11.21 1.61
#